data_27a18613d7918f4d7dd1f02db3f3fea6
#
_entry.id   27a18613d7918f4d7dd1f02db3f3fea6
#
_cell.length_a   1.000
_cell.length_b   1.000
_cell.length_c   1.000
_cell.angle_alpha   90.00
_cell.angle_beta   90.00
_cell.angle_gamma   90.00
#
_symmetry.space_group_name_H-M   'P 1'
#
loop_
_entity.id
_entity.type
_entity.pdbx_description
1 polymer ?
#
loop_
_entity_poly.entity_id
_entity_poly.type
_entity_poly.pdbx_seq_one_letter_code
_entity_poly.pdbx_strand_id
1 'polypeptide(L)'
;MRYATETNCLRQKPRLSAFAIFISLATACISVTAAPFAFVTNQGEDSVTVIDLSDLSTTATVKVGSKPAGIAVSSNGRRIYVTNPESHDVYLLDGVAFKTLTHKSVGKGPLGIALSPDDRRVYVADWYEDLVYVLDAENLSILTRIPVGDSPSGLEVSKDGKRLYVADRDDNTISVVDVVNYRVITRVSVGGRPFGIRLDPEGGRLYVANVASDDLSVIDLESLSVIATIPVGSTPYGVAVTPDNRRVFVTNQHENTISVIDTAKLQEIRRIDIGEFPEGIIADPHEGRVYIANWFDNELVVLDTDKLEIIRQIPTGESPRAFGVFVAGGS
;
A
#
# COMPACT_ATOMS: atom_id res chain seq x y z
N MET A 1 89.97 61.32 12.29
CA MET A 1 89.48 60.15 11.57
C MET A 1 88.76 59.19 12.54
N ARG A 2 87.51 59.28 12.64
CA ARG A 2 86.68 58.27 13.31
C ARG A 2 85.24 58.43 12.81
N TYR A 3 84.75 57.46 12.07
CA TYR A 3 83.36 57.39 11.61
C TYR A 3 82.55 56.70 12.71
N ALA A 4 81.47 57.33 13.09
CA ALA A 4 80.42 56.72 13.91
C ALA A 4 79.35 56.10 13.04
N THR A 5 79.04 54.83 13.27
CA THR A 5 77.94 54.08 12.64
C THR A 5 76.70 54.21 13.51
N GLU A 6 75.65 54.81 12.90
CA GLU A 6 74.30 54.86 13.49
C GLU A 6 73.59 53.55 13.26
N THR A 7 73.09 52.93 14.33
CA THR A 7 72.25 51.72 14.23
C THR A 7 70.77 52.14 14.24
N ASN A 8 70.09 51.93 13.12
CA ASN A 8 68.66 52.10 12.90
C ASN A 8 67.90 50.95 13.52
N CYS A 9 67.12 51.15 14.56
CA CYS A 9 66.24 50.20 15.19
C CYS A 9 64.87 50.28 14.53
N LEU A 10 64.54 49.30 13.68
CA LEU A 10 63.26 49.13 13.04
C LEU A 10 62.27 48.45 14.01
N ARG A 11 61.26 49.17 14.46
CA ARG A 11 60.09 48.69 15.23
C ARG A 11 59.23 47.78 14.30
N GLN A 12 59.22 46.48 14.56
CA GLN A 12 58.20 45.58 14.04
C GLN A 12 56.85 45.75 14.73
N LYS A 13 55.81 46.04 13.94
CA LYS A 13 54.41 46.01 14.40
C LYS A 13 53.92 44.56 14.41
N PRO A 14 53.14 44.11 15.42
CA PRO A 14 52.56 42.78 15.39
C PRO A 14 51.41 42.70 14.38
N ARG A 15 51.49 41.70 13.50
CA ARG A 15 50.40 41.32 12.60
C ARG A 15 49.36 40.56 13.44
N LEU A 16 48.17 41.13 13.60
CA LEU A 16 47.00 40.40 14.05
C LEU A 16 46.52 39.46 12.92
N SER A 17 46.69 38.16 13.14
CA SER A 17 46.06 37.13 12.34
C SER A 17 44.59 37.00 12.75
N ALA A 18 43.68 37.42 11.89
CA ALA A 18 42.26 37.17 12.06
C ALA A 18 41.99 35.66 11.84
N PHE A 19 41.72 34.93 12.92
CA PHE A 19 41.18 33.59 12.84
C PHE A 19 39.72 33.69 12.42
N ALA A 20 39.41 33.39 11.16
CA ALA A 20 38.03 33.20 10.68
C ALA A 20 37.52 31.85 11.20
N ILE A 21 36.65 31.89 12.23
CA ILE A 21 35.92 30.69 12.66
C ILE A 21 34.82 30.44 11.63
N PHE A 22 35.01 29.44 10.78
CA PHE A 22 33.97 28.88 9.93
C PHE A 22 33.03 28.05 10.81
N ILE A 23 31.87 28.59 11.23
CA ILE A 23 30.79 27.83 11.79
C ILE A 23 30.10 27.12 10.63
N SER A 24 30.44 25.85 10.43
CA SER A 24 29.69 24.95 9.53
C SER A 24 28.32 24.69 10.17
N LEU A 25 27.27 25.34 9.69
CA LEU A 25 25.90 24.94 9.97
C LEU A 25 25.65 23.62 9.25
N ALA A 26 25.84 22.50 9.94
CA ALA A 26 25.30 21.22 9.50
C ALA A 26 23.77 21.32 9.58
N THR A 27 23.12 21.59 8.46
CA THR A 27 21.68 21.37 8.29
C THR A 27 21.43 19.88 8.42
N ALA A 28 21.08 19.44 9.63
CA ALA A 28 20.50 18.11 9.81
C ALA A 28 19.22 18.07 8.98
N CYS A 29 19.24 17.34 7.87
CA CYS A 29 18.02 16.90 7.19
C CYS A 29 17.27 16.03 8.21
N ILE A 30 16.33 16.63 8.94
CA ILE A 30 15.35 15.87 9.71
C ILE A 30 14.51 15.20 8.63
N SER A 31 14.73 13.91 8.42
CA SER A 31 13.78 13.08 7.69
C SER A 31 12.49 13.12 8.49
N VAL A 32 11.55 13.94 8.07
CA VAL A 32 10.18 13.89 8.58
C VAL A 32 9.62 12.57 8.07
N THR A 33 9.73 11.54 8.88
CA THR A 33 8.92 10.33 8.67
C THR A 33 7.48 10.80 8.67
N ALA A 34 6.71 10.44 7.64
CA ALA A 34 5.29 10.68 7.65
C ALA A 34 4.73 10.06 8.94
N ALA A 35 3.85 10.81 9.63
CA ALA A 35 3.17 10.24 10.78
C ALA A 35 2.41 8.98 10.35
N PRO A 36 2.34 7.94 11.20
CA PRO A 36 1.71 6.69 10.85
C PRO A 36 0.19 6.90 10.75
N PHE A 37 -0.30 7.11 9.54
CA PHE A 37 -1.73 7.23 9.27
C PHE A 37 -2.24 6.04 8.48
N ALA A 38 -3.44 5.57 8.85
CA ALA A 38 -4.26 4.72 7.99
C ALA A 38 -5.32 5.58 7.28
N PHE A 39 -5.57 5.25 6.01
CA PHE A 39 -6.54 5.92 5.15
C PHE A 39 -7.60 4.91 4.70
N VAL A 40 -8.80 5.00 5.24
CA VAL A 40 -9.87 4.01 5.05
C VAL A 40 -10.94 4.57 4.13
N THR A 41 -11.18 3.96 2.98
CA THR A 41 -12.26 4.35 2.06
C THR A 41 -13.61 3.95 2.64
N ASN A 42 -14.59 4.86 2.65
CA ASN A 42 -15.96 4.65 3.13
C ASN A 42 -16.93 4.73 1.96
N GLN A 43 -17.39 3.58 1.48
CA GLN A 43 -18.26 3.51 0.31
C GLN A 43 -19.64 4.14 0.55
N GLY A 44 -20.18 4.06 1.77
CA GLY A 44 -21.48 4.60 2.12
C GLY A 44 -21.53 6.12 2.16
N GLU A 45 -20.38 6.79 2.34
CA GLU A 45 -20.29 8.24 2.54
C GLU A 45 -19.46 8.99 1.50
N ASP A 46 -18.95 8.33 0.46
CA ASP A 46 -18.08 8.95 -0.55
C ASP A 46 -16.89 9.69 0.09
N SER A 47 -16.20 9.01 1.02
CA SER A 47 -15.15 9.64 1.82
C SER A 47 -13.99 8.70 2.15
N VAL A 48 -12.91 9.27 2.68
CA VAL A 48 -11.78 8.57 3.29
C VAL A 48 -11.65 9.02 4.73
N THR A 49 -11.71 8.09 5.69
CA THR A 49 -11.36 8.34 7.10
C THR A 49 -9.85 8.26 7.27
N VAL A 50 -9.28 9.26 7.94
CA VAL A 50 -7.86 9.30 8.33
C VAL A 50 -7.73 8.97 9.81
N ILE A 51 -6.93 7.97 10.12
CA ILE A 51 -6.72 7.46 11.49
C ILE A 51 -5.25 7.63 11.83
N ASP A 52 -4.95 8.29 12.95
CA ASP A 52 -3.61 8.34 13.53
C ASP A 52 -3.32 7.00 14.24
N LEU A 53 -2.32 6.26 13.76
CA LEU A 53 -1.97 4.95 14.29
C LEU A 53 -1.14 5.02 15.59
N SER A 54 -0.64 6.22 15.95
CA SER A 54 0.12 6.40 17.19
C SER A 54 -0.77 6.37 18.44
N ASP A 55 -2.00 6.87 18.33
CA ASP A 55 -2.99 6.89 19.41
C ASP A 55 -4.29 6.15 19.07
N LEU A 56 -4.39 5.62 17.84
CA LEU A 56 -5.54 4.89 17.32
C LEU A 56 -6.83 5.72 17.33
N SER A 57 -6.75 6.98 16.89
CA SER A 57 -7.87 7.91 16.84
C SER A 57 -8.15 8.42 15.42
N THR A 58 -9.43 8.70 15.14
CA THR A 58 -9.84 9.35 13.90
C THR A 58 -9.45 10.83 13.90
N THR A 59 -8.67 11.24 12.91
CA THR A 59 -8.11 12.60 12.80
C THR A 59 -8.89 13.46 11.81
N ALA A 60 -9.33 12.91 10.69
CA ALA A 60 -10.01 13.65 9.64
C ALA A 60 -10.89 12.74 8.77
N THR A 61 -11.81 13.37 8.03
CA THR A 61 -12.58 12.73 6.94
C THR A 61 -12.45 13.59 5.70
N VAL A 62 -12.05 12.99 4.57
CA VAL A 62 -11.82 13.66 3.30
C VAL A 62 -12.87 13.19 2.28
N LYS A 63 -13.63 14.09 1.67
CA LYS A 63 -14.55 13.75 0.60
C LYS A 63 -13.82 13.41 -0.69
N VAL A 64 -14.29 12.38 -1.38
CA VAL A 64 -13.75 11.85 -2.64
C VAL A 64 -14.89 11.63 -3.65
N GLY A 65 -14.65 10.86 -4.70
CA GLY A 65 -15.66 10.44 -5.67
C GLY A 65 -16.64 9.41 -5.11
N SER A 66 -17.54 8.92 -5.97
CA SER A 66 -18.63 8.06 -5.54
C SER A 66 -18.22 6.60 -5.37
N LYS A 67 -18.62 6.02 -4.25
CA LYS A 67 -18.35 4.62 -3.87
C LYS A 67 -16.87 4.26 -3.86
N PRO A 68 -16.01 5.00 -3.11
CA PRO A 68 -14.58 4.74 -3.08
C PRO A 68 -14.29 3.29 -2.67
N ALA A 69 -13.35 2.65 -3.37
CA ALA A 69 -13.03 1.25 -3.17
C ALA A 69 -11.52 1.02 -2.93
N GLY A 70 -10.72 1.10 -3.99
CA GLY A 70 -9.29 0.89 -3.92
C GLY A 70 -8.54 2.09 -3.34
N ILE A 71 -7.45 1.81 -2.65
CA ILE A 71 -6.59 2.83 -2.07
C ILE A 71 -5.12 2.42 -2.14
N ALA A 72 -4.26 3.39 -2.49
CA ALA A 72 -2.82 3.21 -2.47
C ALA A 72 -2.14 4.43 -1.84
N VAL A 73 -1.30 4.18 -0.86
CA VAL A 73 -0.53 5.21 -0.14
C VAL A 73 0.92 5.18 -0.60
N SER A 74 1.49 6.33 -0.94
CA SER A 74 2.90 6.44 -1.31
C SER A 74 3.82 6.02 -0.16
N SER A 75 5.04 5.58 -0.47
CA SER A 75 6.02 5.09 0.51
C SER A 75 6.28 6.07 1.66
N ASN A 76 6.22 7.37 1.36
CA ASN A 76 6.41 8.45 2.33
C ASN A 76 5.11 8.96 2.97
N GLY A 77 3.95 8.35 2.68
CA GLY A 77 2.64 8.74 3.23
C GLY A 77 2.09 10.09 2.76
N ARG A 78 2.75 10.77 1.79
CA ARG A 78 2.36 12.13 1.39
C ARG A 78 1.31 12.18 0.31
N ARG A 79 1.14 11.11 -0.45
CA ARG A 79 0.16 11.02 -1.55
C ARG A 79 -0.69 9.78 -1.36
N ILE A 80 -1.98 9.96 -1.46
CA ILE A 80 -2.98 8.91 -1.35
C ILE A 80 -3.83 8.91 -2.63
N TYR A 81 -3.93 7.76 -3.25
CA TYR A 81 -4.69 7.55 -4.47
C TYR A 81 -5.92 6.71 -4.15
N VAL A 82 -7.08 7.14 -4.60
CA VAL A 82 -8.36 6.50 -4.30
C VAL A 82 -9.13 6.27 -5.60
N THR A 83 -9.55 5.05 -5.85
CA THR A 83 -10.44 4.72 -6.97
C THR A 83 -11.90 4.86 -6.54
N ASN A 84 -12.70 5.42 -7.42
CA ASN A 84 -14.14 5.63 -7.18
C ASN A 84 -14.92 5.03 -8.38
N PRO A 85 -15.35 3.76 -8.26
CA PRO A 85 -15.98 3.03 -9.36
C PRO A 85 -17.24 3.68 -9.93
N GLU A 86 -18.08 4.29 -9.11
CA GLU A 86 -19.35 4.88 -9.55
C GLU A 86 -19.20 6.28 -10.17
N SER A 87 -18.19 7.05 -9.78
CA SER A 87 -17.84 8.32 -10.43
C SER A 87 -16.81 8.17 -11.54
N HIS A 88 -16.31 6.96 -11.77
CA HIS A 88 -15.37 6.62 -12.85
C HIS A 88 -14.09 7.47 -12.82
N ASP A 89 -13.52 7.68 -11.63
CA ASP A 89 -12.34 8.53 -11.46
C ASP A 89 -11.37 8.01 -10.39
N VAL A 90 -10.19 8.61 -10.41
CA VAL A 90 -9.15 8.44 -9.38
C VAL A 90 -8.87 9.78 -8.75
N TYR A 91 -8.90 9.84 -7.43
CA TYR A 91 -8.54 11.00 -6.63
C TYR A 91 -7.10 10.89 -6.14
N LEU A 92 -6.40 12.00 -6.13
CA LEU A 92 -5.11 12.19 -5.45
C LEU A 92 -5.31 13.13 -4.28
N LEU A 93 -4.97 12.64 -3.06
CA LEU A 93 -5.08 13.40 -1.82
C LEU A 93 -3.68 13.73 -1.29
N ASP A 94 -3.61 14.84 -0.53
CA ASP A 94 -2.46 15.22 0.28
C ASP A 94 -2.54 14.48 1.63
N GLY A 95 -1.57 13.61 1.91
CA GLY A 95 -1.50 12.81 3.13
C GLY A 95 -1.05 13.58 4.38
N VAL A 96 -0.73 14.87 4.24
CA VAL A 96 -0.34 15.73 5.37
C VAL A 96 -1.43 16.76 5.67
N ALA A 97 -1.96 17.39 4.62
CA ALA A 97 -3.02 18.40 4.75
C ALA A 97 -4.43 17.81 4.72
N PHE A 98 -4.56 16.50 4.47
CA PHE A 98 -5.83 15.76 4.42
C PHE A 98 -6.88 16.41 3.52
N LYS A 99 -6.49 16.67 2.27
CA LYS A 99 -7.36 17.32 1.29
C LYS A 99 -7.12 16.77 -0.12
N THR A 100 -8.11 16.89 -0.97
CA THR A 100 -7.99 16.58 -2.39
C THR A 100 -7.03 17.55 -3.08
N LEU A 101 -6.04 17.01 -3.80
CA LEU A 101 -5.14 17.77 -4.68
C LEU A 101 -5.70 17.87 -6.08
N THR A 102 -6.14 16.75 -6.65
CA THR A 102 -6.72 16.65 -7.99
C THR A 102 -7.48 15.32 -8.14
N HIS A 103 -8.26 15.21 -9.22
CA HIS A 103 -8.85 13.94 -9.64
C HIS A 103 -8.89 13.84 -11.16
N LYS A 104 -9.06 12.63 -11.69
CA LYS A 104 -9.08 12.36 -13.13
C LYS A 104 -10.03 11.23 -13.44
N SER A 105 -10.84 11.39 -14.49
CA SER A 105 -11.66 10.29 -15.00
C SER A 105 -10.78 9.19 -15.58
N VAL A 106 -11.02 7.95 -15.15
CA VAL A 106 -10.26 6.76 -15.52
C VAL A 106 -11.23 5.61 -15.74
N GLY A 107 -11.32 5.11 -16.95
CA GLY A 107 -12.09 3.90 -17.27
C GLY A 107 -13.58 3.98 -17.00
N LYS A 108 -14.19 2.79 -16.82
CA LYS A 108 -15.62 2.59 -16.53
C LYS A 108 -15.89 2.04 -15.14
N GLY A 109 -14.90 1.45 -14.51
CA GLY A 109 -15.00 0.87 -13.17
C GLY A 109 -13.64 0.72 -12.52
N PRO A 110 -12.92 1.84 -12.23
CA PRO A 110 -11.62 1.76 -11.56
C PRO A 110 -11.79 1.14 -10.17
N LEU A 111 -11.14 -0.01 -9.91
CA LEU A 111 -11.31 -0.77 -8.68
C LEU A 111 -9.97 -0.94 -7.94
N GLY A 112 -9.18 -1.93 -8.32
CA GLY A 112 -7.87 -2.17 -7.71
C GLY A 112 -6.86 -1.09 -8.07
N ILE A 113 -5.94 -0.80 -7.17
CA ILE A 113 -4.93 0.24 -7.37
C ILE A 113 -3.62 -0.14 -6.69
N ALA A 114 -2.50 0.08 -7.36
CA ALA A 114 -1.16 -0.11 -6.82
C ALA A 114 -0.20 0.98 -7.29
N LEU A 115 0.83 1.25 -6.49
CA LEU A 115 1.92 2.18 -6.85
C LEU A 115 3.16 1.40 -7.30
N SER A 116 3.93 2.01 -8.22
CA SER A 116 5.29 1.52 -8.45
C SER A 116 6.18 1.78 -7.24
N PRO A 117 7.22 0.96 -7.00
CA PRO A 117 8.11 1.14 -5.83
C PRO A 117 8.85 2.48 -5.78
N ASP A 118 8.96 3.17 -6.92
CA ASP A 118 9.54 4.51 -7.02
C ASP A 118 8.53 5.66 -6.87
N ASP A 119 7.26 5.34 -6.56
CA ASP A 119 6.12 6.27 -6.42
C ASP A 119 5.86 7.13 -7.67
N ARG A 120 6.29 6.70 -8.88
CA ARG A 120 6.12 7.50 -10.11
C ARG A 120 4.94 7.09 -10.96
N ARG A 121 4.42 5.88 -10.78
CA ARG A 121 3.31 5.33 -11.56
C ARG A 121 2.24 4.77 -10.66
N VAL A 122 1.01 4.96 -11.09
CA VAL A 122 -0.18 4.35 -10.47
C VAL A 122 -0.77 3.38 -11.48
N TYR A 123 -1.00 2.15 -11.05
CA TYR A 123 -1.68 1.11 -11.81
C TYR A 123 -3.10 0.98 -11.29
N VAL A 124 -4.08 1.03 -12.19
CA VAL A 124 -5.52 0.96 -11.84
C VAL A 124 -6.18 -0.13 -12.67
N ALA A 125 -6.73 -1.14 -12.01
CA ALA A 125 -7.55 -2.16 -12.65
C ALA A 125 -8.92 -1.58 -12.95
N ASP A 126 -9.38 -1.71 -14.19
CA ASP A 126 -10.75 -1.39 -14.58
C ASP A 126 -11.56 -2.66 -14.73
N TRP A 127 -12.52 -2.82 -13.84
CA TRP A 127 -13.36 -4.00 -13.73
C TRP A 127 -14.20 -4.31 -14.98
N TYR A 128 -14.60 -3.29 -15.75
CA TYR A 128 -15.50 -3.44 -16.88
C TYR A 128 -14.82 -3.36 -18.25
N GLU A 129 -13.56 -2.98 -18.31
CA GLU A 129 -12.84 -2.80 -19.57
C GLU A 129 -11.74 -3.83 -19.77
N ASP A 130 -11.50 -4.73 -18.79
CA ASP A 130 -10.47 -5.77 -18.83
C ASP A 130 -9.06 -5.19 -19.07
N LEU A 131 -8.82 -4.03 -18.46
CA LEU A 131 -7.62 -3.22 -18.62
C LEU A 131 -6.98 -2.86 -17.29
N VAL A 132 -5.67 -2.66 -17.32
CA VAL A 132 -4.98 -1.87 -16.30
C VAL A 132 -4.55 -0.55 -16.91
N TYR A 133 -5.01 0.55 -16.34
CA TYR A 133 -4.53 1.89 -16.66
C TYR A 133 -3.23 2.17 -15.94
N VAL A 134 -2.26 2.75 -16.65
CA VAL A 134 -1.01 3.24 -16.07
C VAL A 134 -1.06 4.75 -16.08
N LEU A 135 -1.02 5.35 -14.89
CA LEU A 135 -1.10 6.80 -14.71
C LEU A 135 0.24 7.36 -14.22
N ASP A 136 0.51 8.59 -14.57
CA ASP A 136 1.55 9.39 -13.92
C ASP A 136 1.10 9.73 -12.48
N ALA A 137 1.93 9.43 -11.50
CA ALA A 137 1.59 9.59 -10.09
C ALA A 137 1.50 11.07 -9.64
N GLU A 138 2.08 12.00 -10.40
CA GLU A 138 2.08 13.43 -10.03
C GLU A 138 0.79 14.13 -10.44
N ASN A 139 0.26 13.81 -11.64
CA ASN A 139 -0.83 14.56 -12.24
C ASN A 139 -2.01 13.69 -12.74
N LEU A 140 -1.94 12.35 -12.52
CA LEU A 140 -2.91 11.35 -12.94
C LEU A 140 -3.15 11.28 -14.46
N SER A 141 -2.23 11.79 -15.28
CA SER A 141 -2.35 11.64 -16.73
C SER A 141 -2.19 10.17 -17.13
N ILE A 142 -3.06 9.70 -18.03
CA ILE A 142 -2.99 8.32 -18.54
C ILE A 142 -1.77 8.19 -19.46
N LEU A 143 -0.81 7.37 -19.07
CA LEU A 143 0.39 7.07 -19.84
C LEU A 143 0.13 5.97 -20.88
N THR A 144 -0.53 4.89 -20.46
CA THR A 144 -0.87 3.76 -21.32
C THR A 144 -1.98 2.91 -20.70
N ARG A 145 -2.42 1.88 -21.44
CA ARG A 145 -3.37 0.86 -21.00
C ARG A 145 -2.81 -0.51 -21.34
N ILE A 146 -3.02 -1.48 -20.45
CA ILE A 146 -2.52 -2.85 -20.60
C ILE A 146 -3.73 -3.78 -20.61
N PRO A 147 -4.02 -4.46 -21.72
CA PRO A 147 -5.04 -5.52 -21.73
C PRO A 147 -4.59 -6.68 -20.82
N VAL A 148 -5.50 -7.14 -19.96
CA VAL A 148 -5.30 -8.25 -19.01
C VAL A 148 -6.43 -9.29 -19.17
N GLY A 149 -6.71 -10.08 -18.16
CA GLY A 149 -7.88 -10.98 -18.19
C GLY A 149 -9.17 -10.29 -17.74
N ASP A 150 -10.25 -11.07 -17.68
CA ASP A 150 -11.61 -10.57 -17.43
C ASP A 150 -11.82 -10.14 -15.99
N SER A 151 -12.44 -8.96 -15.80
CA SER A 151 -12.79 -8.37 -14.50
C SER A 151 -11.59 -8.23 -13.55
N PRO A 152 -10.52 -7.52 -13.94
CA PRO A 152 -9.32 -7.38 -13.11
C PRO A 152 -9.64 -6.67 -11.77
N SER A 153 -9.09 -7.21 -10.67
CA SER A 153 -9.38 -6.76 -9.31
C SER A 153 -8.11 -6.34 -8.54
N GLY A 154 -7.51 -7.20 -7.75
CA GLY A 154 -6.30 -6.92 -6.99
C GLY A 154 -5.06 -6.74 -7.85
N LEU A 155 -4.19 -5.82 -7.45
CA LEU A 155 -2.93 -5.49 -8.11
C LEU A 155 -1.77 -5.53 -7.12
N GLU A 156 -0.62 -6.07 -7.54
CA GLU A 156 0.65 -5.99 -6.80
C GLU A 156 1.82 -5.75 -7.75
N VAL A 157 2.72 -4.84 -7.39
CA VAL A 157 3.92 -4.55 -8.17
C VAL A 157 5.12 -5.24 -7.53
N SER A 158 5.95 -5.92 -8.32
CA SER A 158 7.20 -6.51 -7.81
C SER A 158 8.13 -5.46 -7.23
N LYS A 159 8.94 -5.81 -6.23
CA LYS A 159 9.86 -4.89 -5.54
C LYS A 159 10.86 -4.21 -6.48
N ASP A 160 11.27 -4.88 -7.55
CA ASP A 160 12.14 -4.33 -8.57
C ASP A 160 11.42 -3.44 -9.60
N GLY A 161 10.10 -3.30 -9.47
CA GLY A 161 9.26 -2.49 -10.33
C GLY A 161 9.14 -2.99 -11.77
N LYS A 162 9.50 -4.26 -12.05
CA LYS A 162 9.50 -4.78 -13.43
C LYS A 162 8.29 -5.62 -13.78
N ARG A 163 7.59 -6.15 -12.78
CA ARG A 163 6.39 -6.97 -12.96
C ARG A 163 5.21 -6.38 -12.22
N LEU A 164 4.04 -6.52 -12.81
CA LEU A 164 2.76 -6.28 -12.16
C LEU A 164 1.98 -7.59 -12.20
N TYR A 165 1.41 -7.98 -11.08
CA TYR A 165 0.52 -9.11 -10.92
C TYR A 165 -0.90 -8.59 -10.83
N VAL A 166 -1.82 -9.18 -11.59
CA VAL A 166 -3.21 -8.76 -11.67
C VAL A 166 -4.10 -9.97 -11.47
N ALA A 167 -5.04 -9.89 -10.54
CA ALA A 167 -6.05 -10.91 -10.36
C ALA A 167 -7.16 -10.72 -11.39
N ASP A 168 -7.21 -11.61 -12.37
CA ASP A 168 -8.24 -11.68 -13.40
C ASP A 168 -9.38 -12.56 -12.87
N ARG A 169 -10.37 -11.92 -12.26
CA ARG A 169 -11.38 -12.60 -11.44
C ARG A 169 -12.19 -13.63 -12.22
N ASP A 170 -12.74 -13.24 -13.33
CA ASP A 170 -13.66 -14.11 -14.06
C ASP A 170 -12.94 -15.11 -15.01
N ASP A 171 -11.62 -14.93 -15.23
CA ASP A 171 -10.73 -15.90 -15.88
C ASP A 171 -10.13 -16.94 -14.91
N ASN A 172 -10.20 -16.73 -13.59
CA ASN A 172 -9.54 -17.55 -12.56
C ASN A 172 -8.02 -17.62 -12.76
N THR A 173 -7.39 -16.52 -13.15
CA THR A 173 -5.95 -16.42 -13.38
C THR A 173 -5.33 -15.23 -12.68
N ILE A 174 -4.00 -15.26 -12.60
CA ILE A 174 -3.17 -14.07 -12.32
C ILE A 174 -2.42 -13.74 -13.60
N SER A 175 -2.70 -12.58 -14.19
CA SER A 175 -1.87 -12.01 -15.26
C SER A 175 -0.54 -11.53 -14.70
N VAL A 176 0.57 -12.01 -15.27
CA VAL A 176 1.93 -11.51 -15.00
C VAL A 176 2.31 -10.55 -16.11
N VAL A 177 2.45 -9.28 -15.79
CA VAL A 177 2.67 -8.20 -16.74
C VAL A 177 4.11 -7.71 -16.67
N ASP A 178 4.77 -7.57 -17.81
CA ASP A 178 6.02 -6.81 -17.97
C ASP A 178 5.68 -5.31 -18.05
N VAL A 179 6.03 -4.56 -16.99
CA VAL A 179 5.71 -3.12 -16.93
C VAL A 179 6.70 -2.24 -17.70
N VAL A 180 7.79 -2.81 -18.22
CA VAL A 180 8.70 -2.08 -19.10
C VAL A 180 8.12 -2.03 -20.52
N ASN A 181 7.55 -3.14 -20.97
CA ASN A 181 6.97 -3.29 -22.31
C ASN A 181 5.43 -3.21 -22.31
N TYR A 182 4.81 -3.07 -21.14
CA TYR A 182 3.35 -2.96 -20.95
C TYR A 182 2.55 -4.09 -21.60
N ARG A 183 2.95 -5.35 -21.36
CA ARG A 183 2.31 -6.53 -21.93
C ARG A 183 2.26 -7.69 -20.94
N VAL A 184 1.24 -8.50 -21.04
CA VAL A 184 1.15 -9.77 -20.32
C VAL A 184 2.22 -10.73 -20.84
N ILE A 185 3.01 -11.29 -19.92
CA ILE A 185 4.05 -12.30 -20.22
C ILE A 185 3.44 -13.69 -20.19
N THR A 186 2.63 -13.96 -19.15
CA THR A 186 1.98 -15.24 -18.90
C THR A 186 0.79 -15.05 -17.98
N ARG A 187 -0.05 -16.09 -17.87
CA ARG A 187 -1.13 -16.19 -16.88
C ARG A 187 -0.94 -17.45 -16.06
N VAL A 188 -1.14 -17.33 -14.74
CA VAL A 188 -1.06 -18.45 -13.81
C VAL A 188 -2.48 -18.79 -13.35
N SER A 189 -2.94 -20.01 -13.61
CA SER A 189 -4.25 -20.48 -13.13
C SER A 189 -4.24 -20.64 -11.61
N VAL A 190 -5.30 -20.16 -10.95
CA VAL A 190 -5.50 -20.20 -9.49
C VAL A 190 -6.88 -20.77 -9.15
N GLY A 191 -7.35 -20.59 -7.92
CA GLY A 191 -8.71 -20.96 -7.53
C GLY A 191 -9.79 -20.07 -8.17
N GLY A 192 -11.05 -20.29 -7.76
CA GLY A 192 -12.20 -19.60 -8.36
C GLY A 192 -12.31 -18.15 -7.94
N ARG A 193 -12.40 -17.24 -8.91
CA ARG A 193 -12.59 -15.81 -8.72
C ARG A 193 -11.55 -15.16 -7.80
N PRO A 194 -10.26 -15.11 -8.20
CA PRO A 194 -9.22 -14.41 -7.43
C PRO A 194 -9.58 -12.95 -7.25
N PHE A 195 -9.30 -12.38 -6.05
CA PHE A 195 -9.63 -11.00 -5.74
C PHE A 195 -8.47 -10.26 -5.08
N GLY A 196 -8.32 -10.35 -3.76
CA GLY A 196 -7.19 -9.76 -3.04
C GLY A 196 -5.92 -10.57 -3.26
N ILE A 197 -4.83 -9.87 -3.55
CA ILE A 197 -3.51 -10.48 -3.72
C ILE A 197 -2.48 -9.73 -2.89
N ARG A 198 -1.44 -10.43 -2.42
CA ARG A 198 -0.34 -9.81 -1.69
C ARG A 198 0.96 -10.54 -1.91
N LEU A 199 2.02 -9.77 -2.21
CA LEU A 199 3.39 -10.28 -2.22
C LEU A 199 3.89 -10.54 -0.80
N ASP A 200 4.75 -11.54 -0.63
CA ASP A 200 5.53 -11.66 0.59
C ASP A 200 6.60 -10.56 0.69
N PRO A 201 7.09 -10.25 1.92
CA PRO A 201 8.11 -9.21 2.11
C PRO A 201 9.43 -9.45 1.38
N GLU A 202 9.71 -10.65 0.93
CA GLU A 202 10.92 -11.00 0.16
C GLU A 202 10.66 -10.92 -1.35
N GLY A 203 9.39 -10.95 -1.78
CA GLY A 203 8.98 -10.91 -3.18
C GLY A 203 9.15 -12.24 -3.90
N GLY A 204 9.21 -13.35 -3.16
CA GLY A 204 9.34 -14.70 -3.70
C GLY A 204 8.00 -15.40 -3.91
N ARG A 205 6.96 -14.98 -3.19
CA ARG A 205 5.62 -15.59 -3.24
C ARG A 205 4.53 -14.55 -3.42
N LEU A 206 3.47 -14.95 -4.12
CA LEU A 206 2.23 -14.20 -4.20
C LEU A 206 1.11 -15.04 -3.58
N TYR A 207 0.38 -14.45 -2.65
CA TYR A 207 -0.80 -15.02 -2.00
C TYR A 207 -2.04 -14.45 -2.66
N VAL A 208 -3.00 -15.31 -3.01
CA VAL A 208 -4.20 -14.98 -3.78
C VAL A 208 -5.43 -15.52 -3.09
N ALA A 209 -6.32 -14.64 -2.64
CA ALA A 209 -7.62 -15.02 -2.10
C ALA A 209 -8.61 -15.34 -3.24
N ASN A 210 -9.16 -16.55 -3.26
CA ASN A 210 -10.07 -17.03 -4.29
C ASN A 210 -11.51 -17.08 -3.72
N VAL A 211 -12.29 -16.07 -4.06
CA VAL A 211 -13.62 -15.79 -3.48
C VAL A 211 -14.62 -16.93 -3.69
N ALA A 212 -14.57 -17.63 -4.84
CA ALA A 212 -15.56 -18.65 -5.19
C ALA A 212 -15.15 -20.07 -4.82
N SER A 213 -13.89 -20.32 -4.52
CA SER A 213 -13.39 -21.64 -4.11
C SER A 213 -13.05 -21.73 -2.63
N ASP A 214 -13.23 -20.63 -1.86
CA ASP A 214 -12.98 -20.57 -0.41
C ASP A 214 -11.56 -21.02 -0.04
N ASP A 215 -10.57 -20.61 -0.84
CA ASP A 215 -9.17 -20.97 -0.63
C ASP A 215 -8.20 -19.80 -0.89
N LEU A 216 -6.95 -20.01 -0.44
CA LEU A 216 -5.81 -19.16 -0.72
C LEU A 216 -4.82 -19.90 -1.61
N SER A 217 -4.59 -19.44 -2.84
CA SER A 217 -3.49 -19.94 -3.67
C SER A 217 -2.18 -19.28 -3.31
N VAL A 218 -1.10 -20.08 -3.26
CA VAL A 218 0.27 -19.59 -3.07
C VAL A 218 1.06 -19.85 -4.34
N ILE A 219 1.51 -18.78 -5.00
CA ILE A 219 2.29 -18.83 -6.23
C ILE A 219 3.76 -18.59 -5.90
N ASP A 220 4.64 -19.48 -6.35
CA ASP A 220 6.07 -19.25 -6.41
C ASP A 220 6.41 -18.38 -7.62
N LEU A 221 7.06 -17.25 -7.41
CA LEU A 221 7.28 -16.24 -8.46
C LEU A 221 8.54 -16.50 -9.31
N GLU A 222 9.38 -17.43 -8.93
CA GLU A 222 10.50 -17.90 -9.76
C GLU A 222 9.98 -18.87 -10.84
N SER A 223 9.21 -19.86 -10.42
CA SER A 223 8.63 -20.87 -11.33
C SER A 223 7.31 -20.44 -11.97
N LEU A 224 6.67 -19.39 -11.48
CA LEU A 224 5.33 -18.91 -11.86
C LEU A 224 4.29 -20.04 -11.81
N SER A 225 4.28 -20.80 -10.72
CA SER A 225 3.37 -21.93 -10.51
C SER A 225 2.76 -21.90 -9.11
N VAL A 226 1.54 -22.41 -8.98
CA VAL A 226 0.89 -22.61 -7.67
C VAL A 226 1.60 -23.75 -6.95
N ILE A 227 2.15 -23.46 -5.76
CA ILE A 227 2.84 -24.42 -4.90
C ILE A 227 1.98 -24.94 -3.75
N ALA A 228 0.89 -24.23 -3.43
CA ALA A 228 -0.08 -24.66 -2.43
C ALA A 228 -1.45 -24.03 -2.71
N THR A 229 -2.51 -24.75 -2.33
CA THR A 229 -3.89 -24.26 -2.23
C THR A 229 -4.36 -24.57 -0.82
N ILE A 230 -4.66 -23.55 -0.03
CA ILE A 230 -4.94 -23.65 1.40
C ILE A 230 -6.42 -23.31 1.63
N PRO A 231 -7.26 -24.25 2.10
CA PRO A 231 -8.63 -23.95 2.47
C PRO A 231 -8.67 -22.86 3.57
N VAL A 232 -9.56 -21.88 3.41
CA VAL A 232 -9.79 -20.77 4.37
C VAL A 232 -11.28 -20.65 4.67
N GLY A 233 -11.73 -19.55 5.25
CA GLY A 233 -13.14 -19.32 5.47
C GLY A 233 -13.89 -18.91 4.20
N SER A 234 -15.20 -18.74 4.31
CA SER A 234 -16.08 -18.46 3.18
C SER A 234 -15.90 -17.05 2.63
N THR A 235 -15.81 -16.96 1.30
CA THR A 235 -15.66 -15.72 0.55
C THR A 235 -14.41 -14.94 0.98
N PRO A 236 -13.19 -15.53 0.82
CA PRO A 236 -11.95 -14.85 1.16
C PRO A 236 -11.74 -13.63 0.26
N TYR A 237 -11.34 -12.50 0.85
CA TYR A 237 -11.31 -11.22 0.12
C TYR A 237 -9.97 -10.51 0.15
N GLY A 238 -9.54 -10.04 1.31
CA GLY A 238 -8.27 -9.33 1.52
C GLY A 238 -7.17 -10.25 2.03
N VAL A 239 -5.93 -9.93 1.69
CA VAL A 239 -4.74 -10.68 2.11
C VAL A 239 -3.72 -9.72 2.69
N ALA A 240 -3.15 -10.05 3.85
CA ALA A 240 -2.01 -9.34 4.44
C ALA A 240 -0.92 -10.33 4.85
N VAL A 241 0.34 -9.96 4.63
CA VAL A 241 1.51 -10.74 5.04
C VAL A 241 2.30 -9.96 6.09
N THR A 242 2.68 -10.60 7.19
CA THR A 242 3.47 -9.92 8.23
C THR A 242 4.88 -9.58 7.73
N PRO A 243 5.50 -8.46 8.20
CA PRO A 243 6.83 -8.05 7.77
C PRO A 243 7.93 -9.09 8.02
N ASP A 244 7.77 -9.96 9.03
CA ASP A 244 8.67 -11.06 9.35
C ASP A 244 8.45 -12.32 8.49
N ASN A 245 7.51 -12.25 7.54
CA ASN A 245 7.12 -13.33 6.64
C ASN A 245 6.67 -14.63 7.34
N ARG A 246 6.16 -14.55 8.57
CA ARG A 246 5.73 -15.75 9.32
C ARG A 246 4.25 -16.08 9.14
N ARG A 247 3.41 -15.07 8.92
CA ARG A 247 1.96 -15.22 8.88
C ARG A 247 1.34 -14.51 7.70
N VAL A 248 0.33 -15.15 7.15
CA VAL A 248 -0.63 -14.52 6.23
C VAL A 248 -1.99 -14.47 6.91
N PHE A 249 -2.65 -13.34 6.78
CA PHE A 249 -4.01 -13.13 7.24
C PHE A 249 -4.93 -12.96 6.04
N VAL A 250 -6.07 -13.64 6.06
CA VAL A 250 -7.07 -13.58 4.99
C VAL A 250 -8.42 -13.24 5.59
N THR A 251 -9.08 -12.18 5.12
CA THR A 251 -10.44 -11.84 5.54
C THR A 251 -11.45 -12.76 4.86
N ASN A 252 -12.40 -13.31 5.63
CA ASN A 252 -13.47 -14.20 5.16
C ASN A 252 -14.82 -13.49 5.34
N GLN A 253 -15.31 -12.85 4.27
CA GLN A 253 -16.45 -11.93 4.36
C GLN A 253 -17.73 -12.59 4.93
N HIS A 254 -18.11 -13.76 4.39
CA HIS A 254 -19.38 -14.42 4.78
C HIS A 254 -19.30 -15.25 6.06
N GLU A 255 -18.11 -15.41 6.63
CA GLU A 255 -17.95 -16.04 7.95
C GLU A 255 -17.67 -15.03 9.06
N ASN A 256 -17.45 -13.73 8.73
CA ASN A 256 -17.12 -12.71 9.72
C ASN A 256 -15.81 -13.00 10.48
N THR A 257 -14.87 -13.68 9.81
CA THR A 257 -13.62 -14.15 10.41
C THR A 257 -12.41 -13.72 9.61
N ILE A 258 -11.22 -13.90 10.20
CA ILE A 258 -9.96 -13.96 9.47
C ILE A 258 -9.31 -15.33 9.66
N SER A 259 -8.74 -15.87 8.58
CA SER A 259 -7.86 -17.04 8.60
C SER A 259 -6.43 -16.62 8.84
N VAL A 260 -5.70 -17.31 9.72
CA VAL A 260 -4.28 -17.12 10.00
C VAL A 260 -3.51 -18.30 9.45
N ILE A 261 -2.62 -18.03 8.50
CA ILE A 261 -1.83 -19.05 7.81
C ILE A 261 -0.37 -18.98 8.25
N ASP A 262 0.23 -20.13 8.57
CA ASP A 262 1.67 -20.29 8.80
C ASP A 262 2.38 -20.40 7.43
N THR A 263 3.27 -19.46 7.11
CA THR A 263 3.93 -19.37 5.79
C THR A 263 4.94 -20.47 5.55
N ALA A 264 5.52 -21.05 6.60
CA ALA A 264 6.49 -22.15 6.49
C ALA A 264 5.79 -23.49 6.27
N LYS A 265 4.62 -23.69 6.90
CA LYS A 265 3.84 -24.93 6.79
C LYS A 265 2.83 -24.89 5.64
N LEU A 266 2.51 -23.68 5.13
CA LEU A 266 1.47 -23.44 4.12
C LEU A 266 0.11 -24.05 4.53
N GLN A 267 -0.32 -23.77 5.76
CA GLN A 267 -1.61 -24.25 6.30
C GLN A 267 -2.23 -23.23 7.24
N GLU A 268 -3.57 -23.23 7.33
CA GLU A 268 -4.31 -22.48 8.33
C GLU A 268 -4.00 -23.02 9.73
N ILE A 269 -3.61 -22.13 10.65
CA ILE A 269 -3.31 -22.47 12.04
C ILE A 269 -4.37 -21.97 13.02
N ARG A 270 -5.14 -20.97 12.63
CA ARG A 270 -6.22 -20.40 13.45
C ARG A 270 -7.21 -19.63 12.58
N ARG A 271 -8.46 -19.59 13.05
CA ARG A 271 -9.52 -18.71 12.55
C ARG A 271 -10.04 -17.87 13.72
N ILE A 272 -10.31 -16.58 13.48
CA ILE A 272 -10.63 -15.60 14.52
C ILE A 272 -11.84 -14.80 14.08
N ASP A 273 -12.85 -14.71 14.96
CA ASP A 273 -13.99 -13.79 14.78
C ASP A 273 -13.49 -12.34 14.86
N ILE A 274 -13.83 -11.51 13.85
CA ILE A 274 -13.24 -10.17 13.72
C ILE A 274 -14.30 -9.06 13.62
N GLY A 275 -15.55 -9.37 13.41
CA GLY A 275 -16.64 -8.43 13.15
C GLY A 275 -17.29 -8.67 11.79
N GLU A 276 -18.34 -7.90 11.46
CA GLU A 276 -19.21 -8.18 10.33
C GLU A 276 -18.62 -7.73 8.98
N PHE A 277 -18.52 -8.69 8.07
CA PHE A 277 -18.12 -8.52 6.68
C PHE A 277 -16.73 -7.86 6.52
N PRO A 278 -15.64 -8.50 6.99
CA PRO A 278 -14.30 -7.97 6.88
C PRO A 278 -13.84 -7.94 5.42
N GLU A 279 -13.32 -6.79 4.95
CA GLU A 279 -12.85 -6.59 3.58
C GLU A 279 -11.35 -6.31 3.49
N GLY A 280 -10.97 -5.04 3.41
CA GLY A 280 -9.56 -4.65 3.28
C GLY A 280 -8.76 -4.98 4.54
N ILE A 281 -7.54 -5.47 4.33
CA ILE A 281 -6.62 -5.83 5.42
C ILE A 281 -5.19 -5.46 5.02
N ILE A 282 -4.43 -4.94 5.98
CA ILE A 282 -3.00 -4.67 5.80
C ILE A 282 -2.23 -4.95 7.09
N ALA A 283 -1.02 -5.50 6.96
CA ALA A 283 -0.08 -5.60 8.08
C ALA A 283 0.67 -4.27 8.26
N ASP A 284 0.84 -3.88 9.52
CA ASP A 284 1.69 -2.74 9.87
C ASP A 284 3.15 -3.07 9.52
N PRO A 285 3.87 -2.17 8.81
CA PRO A 285 5.26 -2.44 8.42
C PRO A 285 6.26 -2.40 9.58
N HIS A 286 5.87 -1.83 10.73
CA HIS A 286 6.78 -1.55 11.85
C HIS A 286 6.33 -2.17 13.17
N GLU A 287 5.03 -2.32 13.36
CA GLU A 287 4.44 -2.82 14.59
C GLU A 287 3.75 -4.17 14.33
N GLY A 288 3.80 -5.09 15.25
CA GLY A 288 3.16 -6.40 15.13
C GLY A 288 1.63 -6.33 15.12
N ARG A 289 1.04 -5.62 14.16
CA ARG A 289 -0.40 -5.39 14.04
C ARG A 289 -0.89 -5.67 12.62
N VAL A 290 -2.16 -6.00 12.50
CA VAL A 290 -2.92 -5.91 11.25
C VAL A 290 -4.15 -5.04 11.46
N TYR A 291 -4.51 -4.31 10.41
CA TYR A 291 -5.67 -3.43 10.36
C TYR A 291 -6.69 -4.02 9.40
N ILE A 292 -7.95 -4.15 9.83
CA ILE A 292 -9.02 -4.78 9.07
C ILE A 292 -10.23 -3.83 9.01
N ALA A 293 -10.73 -3.56 7.82
CA ALA A 293 -11.94 -2.79 7.61
C ALA A 293 -13.17 -3.71 7.64
N ASN A 294 -14.10 -3.49 8.58
CA ASN A 294 -15.35 -4.23 8.71
C ASN A 294 -16.50 -3.41 8.13
N TRP A 295 -17.03 -3.88 6.99
CA TRP A 295 -18.02 -3.14 6.21
C TRP A 295 -19.29 -2.81 6.99
N PHE A 296 -19.93 -3.79 7.61
CA PHE A 296 -21.22 -3.58 8.29
C PHE A 296 -21.08 -2.96 9.68
N ASP A 297 -19.94 -3.13 10.35
CA ASP A 297 -19.68 -2.54 11.67
C ASP A 297 -19.24 -1.06 11.59
N ASN A 298 -18.86 -0.58 10.39
CA ASN A 298 -18.34 0.78 10.18
C ASN A 298 -17.12 1.09 11.05
N GLU A 299 -16.16 0.16 11.07
CA GLU A 299 -14.98 0.27 11.92
C GLU A 299 -13.71 -0.25 11.22
N LEU A 300 -12.57 0.18 11.73
CA LEU A 300 -11.27 -0.42 11.50
C LEU A 300 -10.86 -1.19 12.76
N VAL A 301 -10.68 -2.50 12.63
CA VAL A 301 -10.19 -3.35 13.73
C VAL A 301 -8.68 -3.41 13.70
N VAL A 302 -8.06 -3.31 14.87
CA VAL A 302 -6.62 -3.47 15.10
C VAL A 302 -6.40 -4.78 15.86
N LEU A 303 -5.64 -5.71 15.27
CA LEU A 303 -5.33 -7.02 15.84
C LEU A 303 -3.82 -7.16 16.06
N ASP A 304 -3.44 -7.68 17.24
CA ASP A 304 -2.05 -8.08 17.55
C ASP A 304 -1.70 -9.36 16.78
N THR A 305 -0.62 -9.31 15.98
CA THR A 305 -0.25 -10.45 15.13
C THR A 305 0.37 -11.62 15.89
N ASP A 306 0.92 -11.41 17.09
CA ASP A 306 1.54 -12.45 17.91
C ASP A 306 0.53 -13.11 18.85
N LYS A 307 -0.24 -12.31 19.58
CA LYS A 307 -1.26 -12.79 20.52
C LYS A 307 -2.52 -13.26 19.81
N LEU A 308 -2.77 -12.75 18.59
CA LEU A 308 -3.99 -12.99 17.84
C LEU A 308 -5.25 -12.53 18.60
N GLU A 309 -5.17 -11.32 19.16
CA GLU A 309 -6.23 -10.69 19.96
C GLU A 309 -6.51 -9.28 19.41
N ILE A 310 -7.79 -8.88 19.45
CA ILE A 310 -8.22 -7.53 19.07
C ILE A 310 -7.71 -6.54 20.11
N ILE A 311 -6.94 -5.54 19.67
CA ILE A 311 -6.42 -4.45 20.50
C ILE A 311 -7.44 -3.32 20.57
N ARG A 312 -8.03 -2.96 19.42
CA ARG A 312 -8.89 -1.78 19.29
C ARG A 312 -9.86 -1.93 18.13
N GLN A 313 -11.02 -1.30 18.27
CA GLN A 313 -12.00 -1.05 17.23
C GLN A 313 -12.14 0.47 17.10
N ILE A 314 -11.96 1.00 15.89
CA ILE A 314 -11.90 2.44 15.62
C ILE A 314 -13.04 2.78 14.67
N PRO A 315 -13.99 3.64 15.04
CA PRO A 315 -15.07 4.05 14.15
C PRO A 315 -14.54 4.72 12.88
N THR A 316 -15.13 4.37 11.74
CA THR A 316 -14.88 4.96 10.43
C THR A 316 -16.15 5.65 9.91
N GLY A 317 -16.19 6.00 8.62
CA GLY A 317 -17.44 6.30 7.92
C GLY A 317 -18.19 5.03 7.54
N GLU A 318 -19.33 5.17 6.86
CA GLU A 318 -20.20 4.07 6.45
C GLU A 318 -19.57 3.16 5.39
N SER A 319 -19.69 1.85 5.59
CA SER A 319 -19.24 0.81 4.67
C SER A 319 -17.75 0.92 4.31
N PRO A 320 -16.82 0.84 5.29
CA PRO A 320 -15.40 0.94 5.03
C PRO A 320 -14.91 -0.25 4.20
N ARG A 321 -14.06 0.01 3.19
CA ARG A 321 -13.56 -1.01 2.27
C ARG A 321 -12.04 -1.16 2.31
N ALA A 322 -11.29 -0.08 2.14
CA ALA A 322 -9.82 -0.02 2.22
C ALA A 322 -9.10 -1.11 1.39
N PHE A 323 -9.52 -1.31 0.13
CA PHE A 323 -8.94 -2.34 -0.75
C PHE A 323 -7.59 -1.90 -1.31
N GLY A 324 -6.48 -2.47 -0.80
CA GLY A 324 -5.11 -2.17 -1.24
C GLY A 324 -4.17 -1.78 -0.11
N VAL A 325 -3.23 -0.87 -0.38
CA VAL A 325 -2.25 -0.38 0.61
C VAL A 325 -2.74 0.92 1.21
N PHE A 326 -3.31 0.85 2.40
CA PHE A 326 -3.92 2.01 3.07
C PHE A 326 -3.12 2.54 4.28
N VAL A 327 -1.91 2.02 4.51
CA VAL A 327 -0.95 2.49 5.52
C VAL A 327 0.37 2.82 4.84
N ALA A 328 1.02 3.90 5.22
CA ALA A 328 2.32 4.29 4.68
C ALA A 328 3.41 3.26 5.02
N GLY A 329 4.29 2.95 4.07
CA GLY A 329 5.36 1.96 4.24
C GLY A 329 4.89 0.50 4.23
N GLY A 330 3.62 0.24 3.92
CA GLY A 330 3.02 -1.10 3.91
C GLY A 330 3.18 -1.89 2.60
N SER A 331 4.19 -1.56 1.81
CA SER A 331 4.50 -2.24 0.53
C SER A 331 5.68 -3.19 0.63
#